data_abfbe82185225054b4a9ce8c0775fef8
#
_entry.id   abfbe82185225054b4a9ce8c0775fef8
#
_cell.length_a   1.000
_cell.length_b   1.000
_cell.length_c   1.000
_cell.angle_alpha   90.00
_cell.angle_beta   90.00
_cell.angle_gamma   90.00
#
_symmetry.space_group_name_H-M   'P 1'
#
loop_
_entity.id
_entity.type
_entity.pdbx_description
1 polymer ?
#
loop_
_entity_poly.entity_id
_entity_poly.type
_entity_poly.pdbx_seq_one_letter_code
_entity_poly.pdbx_strand_id
1 'polypeptide(L)'
;ARAQHAGLAGTPRPIARDAPLFMGFKSGLRRNQATEEDVTIPSGPLAGGTTLHLSTLALELDSWYELSERDRVARMYAPQVTPAQAARFTDDAPAPAERLERTAARYGRVGHVQALATVRRDGRPRILRRDVNTVDDGGPGLYFLSLQRSIDDFVATRQAMSAARSRAAPGLDGVLNNGINEWMRVTRRG
;
A
#
# COMPACT_ATOMS: atom_id res chain seq x y z
N ALA A 1 -6.26 -19.49 -1.86
CA ALA A 1 -6.43 -18.04 -2.01
C ALA A 1 -5.57 -17.46 -3.14
N ARG A 2 -4.23 -17.68 -3.15
CA ARG A 2 -3.32 -17.10 -4.16
C ARG A 2 -3.62 -17.55 -5.59
N ALA A 3 -3.80 -18.87 -5.79
CA ALA A 3 -4.15 -19.42 -7.10
C ALA A 3 -5.52 -18.91 -7.58
N GLN A 4 -6.48 -18.73 -6.68
CA GLN A 4 -7.78 -18.16 -6.98
C GLN A 4 -7.67 -16.69 -7.46
N HIS A 5 -6.81 -15.89 -6.82
CA HIS A 5 -6.55 -14.51 -7.23
C HIS A 5 -5.96 -14.41 -8.64
N ALA A 6 -5.02 -15.30 -8.95
CA ALA A 6 -4.39 -15.35 -10.26
C ALA A 6 -5.31 -15.93 -11.36
N GLY A 7 -6.50 -16.43 -11.01
CA GLY A 7 -7.40 -17.05 -11.97
C GLY A 7 -6.87 -18.33 -12.61
N LEU A 8 -5.91 -18.99 -11.95
CA LEU A 8 -5.27 -20.20 -12.48
C LEU A 8 -6.26 -21.34 -12.65
N ALA A 9 -6.04 -22.18 -13.67
CA ALA A 9 -6.86 -23.34 -13.94
C ALA A 9 -6.95 -24.27 -12.71
N GLY A 10 -8.13 -24.87 -12.50
CA GLY A 10 -8.38 -25.76 -11.37
C GLY A 10 -8.70 -25.07 -10.03
N THR A 11 -8.71 -23.74 -9.99
CA THR A 11 -9.09 -23.02 -8.77
C THR A 11 -10.61 -22.84 -8.66
N PRO A 12 -11.21 -22.90 -7.45
CA PRO A 12 -12.62 -22.65 -7.25
C PRO A 12 -13.03 -21.24 -7.73
N ARG A 13 -14.19 -21.13 -8.35
CA ARG A 13 -14.80 -19.85 -8.73
C ARG A 13 -16.22 -19.78 -8.17
N PRO A 14 -16.69 -18.57 -7.81
CA PRO A 14 -16.04 -17.27 -7.90
C PRO A 14 -14.94 -17.08 -6.85
N ILE A 15 -14.03 -16.15 -7.13
CA ILE A 15 -13.01 -15.73 -6.15
C ILE A 15 -13.73 -15.08 -4.96
N ALA A 16 -13.37 -15.46 -3.74
CA ALA A 16 -13.94 -14.86 -2.55
C ALA A 16 -13.62 -13.36 -2.47
N ARG A 17 -14.65 -12.53 -2.17
CA ARG A 17 -14.48 -11.06 -2.11
C ARG A 17 -13.46 -10.59 -1.09
N ASP A 18 -13.24 -11.40 -0.07
CA ASP A 18 -12.31 -11.13 1.02
C ASP A 18 -10.95 -11.84 0.87
N ALA A 19 -10.72 -12.47 -0.29
CA ALA A 19 -9.45 -13.14 -0.55
C ALA A 19 -8.29 -12.13 -0.52
N PRO A 20 -7.16 -12.45 0.16
CA PRO A 20 -6.02 -11.56 0.23
C PRO A 20 -5.24 -11.52 -1.08
N LEU A 21 -4.49 -10.45 -1.30
CA LEU A 21 -3.46 -10.36 -2.32
C LEU A 21 -2.33 -11.38 -2.05
N PHE A 22 -1.42 -11.55 -3.02
CA PHE A 22 -0.31 -12.49 -2.92
C PHE A 22 0.55 -12.31 -1.67
N MET A 23 0.69 -11.10 -1.16
CA MET A 23 1.42 -10.83 0.08
C MET A 23 0.65 -11.16 1.37
N GLY A 24 -0.57 -11.72 1.26
CA GLY A 24 -1.34 -12.21 2.40
C GLY A 24 -2.25 -11.18 3.07
N PHE A 25 -2.36 -9.97 2.52
CA PHE A 25 -3.23 -8.91 3.04
C PHE A 25 -4.27 -8.50 2.01
N LYS A 26 -5.41 -7.98 2.49
CA LYS A 26 -6.45 -7.41 1.61
C LYS A 26 -5.96 -6.12 0.98
N SER A 27 -6.36 -5.85 -0.27
CA SER A 27 -6.11 -4.57 -0.91
C SER A 27 -6.88 -3.46 -0.18
N GLY A 28 -6.15 -2.46 0.25
CA GLY A 28 -6.61 -1.18 0.79
C GLY A 28 -7.84 -1.19 1.68
N LEU A 29 -7.68 -0.78 2.91
CA LEU A 29 -8.80 -0.50 3.79
C LEU A 29 -9.56 0.73 3.26
N ARG A 30 -10.90 0.72 3.37
CA ARG A 30 -11.77 1.78 2.85
C ARG A 30 -11.35 3.18 3.33
N ARG A 31 -10.98 3.33 4.60
CA ARG A 31 -10.50 4.59 5.19
C ARG A 31 -9.15 5.07 4.65
N ASN A 32 -8.42 4.22 3.95
CA ASN A 32 -7.14 4.53 3.34
C ASN A 32 -7.25 4.78 1.82
N GLN A 33 -8.47 4.97 1.33
CA GLN A 33 -8.76 5.32 -0.05
C GLN A 33 -9.27 6.77 -0.13
N ALA A 34 -8.87 7.48 -1.17
CA ALA A 34 -9.52 8.72 -1.56
C ALA A 34 -10.93 8.41 -2.12
N THR A 35 -11.81 9.39 -2.04
CA THR A 35 -13.10 9.34 -2.74
C THR A 35 -12.95 9.83 -4.18
N GLU A 36 -13.99 9.68 -4.99
CA GLU A 36 -14.04 10.24 -6.34
C GLU A 36 -13.81 11.75 -6.34
N GLU A 37 -14.45 12.47 -5.42
CA GLU A 37 -14.25 13.91 -5.24
C GLU A 37 -12.78 14.26 -4.94
N ASP A 38 -12.10 13.48 -4.10
CA ASP A 38 -10.71 13.73 -3.72
C ASP A 38 -9.74 13.61 -4.91
N VAL A 39 -10.08 12.83 -5.93
CA VAL A 39 -9.22 12.56 -7.09
C VAL A 39 -9.67 13.31 -8.36
N THR A 40 -10.82 13.95 -8.34
CA THR A 40 -11.33 14.74 -9.46
C THR A 40 -10.60 16.07 -9.57
N ILE A 41 -10.16 16.42 -10.77
CA ILE A 41 -9.49 17.71 -11.08
C ILE A 41 -10.55 18.83 -10.98
N PRO A 42 -10.38 19.81 -10.08
CA PRO A 42 -11.45 20.76 -9.78
C PRO A 42 -11.58 21.90 -10.80
N SER A 43 -10.53 22.17 -11.59
CA SER A 43 -10.52 23.32 -12.51
C SER A 43 -9.49 23.14 -13.63
N GLY A 44 -9.55 24.01 -14.65
CA GLY A 44 -8.64 24.01 -15.78
C GLY A 44 -9.14 23.16 -16.95
N PRO A 45 -8.32 22.97 -18.01
CA PRO A 45 -8.72 22.27 -19.23
C PRO A 45 -9.14 20.81 -19.03
N LEU A 46 -8.70 20.18 -17.94
CA LEU A 46 -9.01 18.79 -17.59
C LEU A 46 -9.98 18.68 -16.40
N ALA A 47 -10.70 19.76 -16.09
CA ALA A 47 -11.68 19.76 -15.00
C ALA A 47 -12.70 18.63 -15.16
N GLY A 48 -13.07 17.97 -14.06
CA GLY A 48 -13.95 16.81 -14.05
C GLY A 48 -13.26 15.48 -14.38
N GLY A 49 -12.00 15.52 -14.86
CA GLY A 49 -11.18 14.34 -15.11
C GLY A 49 -10.36 13.92 -13.90
N THR A 50 -9.47 12.97 -14.11
CA THR A 50 -8.48 12.50 -13.13
C THR A 50 -7.20 12.10 -13.85
N THR A 51 -6.08 12.08 -13.15
CA THR A 51 -4.85 11.47 -13.69
C THR A 51 -4.76 10.01 -13.26
N LEU A 52 -4.17 9.18 -14.09
CA LEU A 52 -3.94 7.75 -13.82
C LEU A 52 -2.45 7.46 -13.74
N HIS A 53 -2.06 6.70 -12.73
CA HIS A 53 -0.77 6.00 -12.70
C HIS A 53 -0.99 4.50 -12.70
N LEU A 54 -0.24 3.78 -13.53
CA LEU A 54 -0.23 2.33 -13.61
C LEU A 54 1.21 1.82 -13.47
N SER A 55 1.43 0.85 -12.61
CA SER A 55 2.71 0.14 -12.49
C SER A 55 2.48 -1.36 -12.47
N THR A 56 3.39 -2.11 -13.07
CA THR A 56 3.54 -3.54 -12.85
C THR A 56 4.65 -3.75 -11.81
N LEU A 57 4.35 -4.52 -10.79
CA LEU A 57 5.26 -4.84 -9.69
C LEU A 57 5.53 -6.33 -9.67
N ALA A 58 6.79 -6.74 -9.72
CA ALA A 58 7.20 -8.09 -9.37
C ALA A 58 7.25 -8.22 -7.85
N LEU A 59 6.82 -9.36 -7.32
CA LEU A 59 6.76 -9.63 -5.89
C LEU A 59 7.76 -10.72 -5.51
N GLU A 60 8.66 -10.40 -4.59
CA GLU A 60 9.65 -11.32 -4.03
C GLU A 60 9.01 -12.17 -2.92
N LEU A 61 8.08 -13.07 -3.32
CA LEU A 61 7.25 -13.80 -2.35
C LEU A 61 8.03 -14.82 -1.53
N ASP A 62 9.08 -15.41 -2.07
CA ASP A 62 9.86 -16.41 -1.34
C ASP A 62 10.47 -15.78 -0.08
N SER A 63 11.25 -14.74 -0.23
CA SER A 63 11.83 -14.01 0.88
C SER A 63 10.79 -13.32 1.77
N TRP A 64 9.64 -12.89 1.20
CA TRP A 64 8.54 -12.35 1.99
C TRP A 64 7.94 -13.38 2.94
N TYR A 65 7.77 -14.61 2.50
CA TYR A 65 7.18 -15.68 3.31
C TYR A 65 8.18 -16.43 4.21
N GLU A 66 9.48 -16.17 4.09
CA GLU A 66 10.49 -16.52 5.09
C GLU A 66 10.31 -15.69 6.38
N LEU A 67 9.75 -14.48 6.28
CA LEU A 67 9.43 -13.68 7.45
C LEU A 67 8.33 -14.34 8.28
N SER A 68 8.43 -14.22 9.61
CA SER A 68 7.34 -14.59 10.51
C SER A 68 6.06 -13.81 10.18
N GLU A 69 4.90 -14.37 10.50
CA GLU A 69 3.62 -13.66 10.36
C GLU A 69 3.64 -12.33 11.12
N ARG A 70 4.22 -12.31 12.31
CA ARG A 70 4.39 -11.11 13.13
C ARG A 70 5.19 -10.03 12.39
N ASP A 71 6.28 -10.40 11.74
CA ASP A 71 7.11 -9.45 11.00
C ASP A 71 6.38 -8.91 9.76
N ARG A 72 5.66 -9.77 9.04
CA ARG A 72 4.83 -9.33 7.91
C ARG A 72 3.75 -8.35 8.34
N VAL A 73 3.06 -8.62 9.45
CA VAL A 73 2.05 -7.72 10.03
C VAL A 73 2.69 -6.40 10.48
N ALA A 74 3.83 -6.45 11.14
CA ALA A 74 4.56 -5.27 11.58
C ALA A 74 4.97 -4.36 10.41
N ARG A 75 5.37 -4.94 9.28
CA ARG A 75 5.76 -4.21 8.07
C ARG A 75 4.56 -3.65 7.29
N MET A 76 3.43 -4.36 7.31
CA MET A 76 2.21 -3.89 6.67
C MET A 76 1.56 -2.75 7.46
N TYR A 77 1.36 -2.93 8.74
CA TYR A 77 0.58 -2.00 9.57
C TYR A 77 1.47 -1.11 10.44
N ALA A 78 2.09 -1.68 11.47
CA ALA A 78 3.01 -1.00 12.37
C ALA A 78 3.74 -2.03 13.25
N PRO A 79 4.98 -1.77 13.71
CA PRO A 79 5.76 -2.70 14.53
C PRO A 79 5.08 -3.18 15.82
N GLN A 80 4.17 -2.37 16.38
CA GLN A 80 3.42 -2.71 17.59
C GLN A 80 2.15 -3.53 17.33
N VAL A 81 1.73 -3.72 16.08
CA VAL A 81 0.53 -4.47 15.72
C VAL A 81 0.84 -5.97 15.74
N THR A 82 0.01 -6.73 16.44
CA THR A 82 0.09 -8.19 16.48
C THR A 82 -0.76 -8.84 15.39
N PRO A 83 -0.48 -10.10 14.99
CA PRO A 83 -1.34 -10.82 14.05
C PRO A 83 -2.81 -10.89 14.49
N ALA A 84 -3.07 -11.13 15.78
CA ALA A 84 -4.42 -11.16 16.33
C ALA A 84 -5.14 -9.81 16.23
N GLN A 85 -4.42 -8.69 16.36
CA GLN A 85 -4.98 -7.36 16.12
C GLN A 85 -5.22 -7.12 14.63
N ALA A 86 -4.26 -7.49 13.77
CA ALA A 86 -4.39 -7.35 12.33
C ALA A 86 -5.57 -8.14 11.75
N ALA A 87 -5.84 -9.33 12.26
CA ALA A 87 -6.97 -10.17 11.87
C ALA A 87 -8.34 -9.51 12.14
N ARG A 88 -8.39 -8.58 13.09
CA ARG A 88 -9.60 -7.81 13.43
C ARG A 88 -9.76 -6.53 12.62
N PHE A 89 -8.77 -6.14 11.83
CA PHE A 89 -8.86 -4.94 10.99
C PHE A 89 -9.87 -5.20 9.87
N THR A 90 -10.89 -4.37 9.88
CA THR A 90 -11.91 -4.30 8.83
C THR A 90 -11.62 -3.10 7.94
N ASP A 91 -12.42 -2.91 6.89
CA ASP A 91 -12.34 -1.73 6.03
C ASP A 91 -12.49 -0.41 6.80
N ASP A 92 -13.08 -0.45 7.99
CA ASP A 92 -13.30 0.70 8.86
C ASP A 92 -12.25 0.86 9.97
N ALA A 93 -11.30 -0.08 10.08
CA ALA A 93 -10.25 0.02 11.09
C ALA A 93 -9.39 1.27 10.87
N PRO A 94 -9.14 2.08 11.91
CA PRO A 94 -8.26 3.23 11.78
C PRO A 94 -6.84 2.76 11.50
N ALA A 95 -6.20 3.35 10.49
CA ALA A 95 -4.77 3.17 10.31
C ALA A 95 -4.06 3.71 11.57
N PRO A 96 -3.02 3.04 12.08
CA PRO A 96 -2.25 3.51 13.24
C PRO A 96 -1.35 4.71 12.88
N ALA A 97 -1.95 5.74 12.27
CA ALA A 97 -1.27 6.90 11.71
C ALA A 97 -0.74 7.88 12.77
N GLU A 98 -1.36 7.86 13.96
CA GLU A 98 -1.17 8.92 14.95
C GLU A 98 0.15 8.89 15.71
N ARG A 99 1.05 7.94 15.37
CA ARG A 99 2.27 7.69 16.16
C ARG A 99 3.52 7.42 15.33
N LEU A 100 3.59 7.98 14.12
CA LEU A 100 4.70 7.69 13.21
C LEU A 100 6.06 7.96 13.88
N GLU A 101 6.25 9.15 14.43
CA GLU A 101 7.52 9.56 15.04
C GLU A 101 7.86 8.71 16.28
N ARG A 102 6.86 8.41 17.12
CA ARG A 102 7.06 7.53 18.28
C ARG A 102 7.39 6.10 17.87
N THR A 103 6.73 5.60 16.82
CA THR A 103 7.00 4.28 16.28
C THR A 103 8.41 4.24 15.72
N ALA A 104 8.80 5.24 14.94
CA ALA A 104 10.13 5.38 14.39
C ALA A 104 11.22 5.42 15.47
N ALA A 105 11.06 6.27 16.47
CA ALA A 105 12.01 6.41 17.57
C ALA A 105 12.16 5.12 18.39
N ARG A 106 11.04 4.39 18.61
CA ARG A 106 11.06 3.18 19.43
C ARG A 106 11.56 1.94 18.70
N TYR A 107 11.23 1.80 17.42
CA TYR A 107 11.43 0.56 16.66
C TYR A 107 12.46 0.69 15.53
N GLY A 108 12.95 1.90 15.24
CA GLY A 108 13.84 2.18 14.10
C GLY A 108 13.18 1.98 12.73
N ARG A 109 11.87 1.74 12.70
CA ARG A 109 11.08 1.50 11.48
C ARG A 109 9.62 1.83 11.68
N VAL A 110 8.90 1.99 10.57
CA VAL A 110 7.45 2.20 10.53
C VAL A 110 6.79 1.22 9.56
N GLY A 111 5.48 1.03 9.69
CA GLY A 111 4.73 0.19 8.76
C GLY A 111 4.32 0.94 7.49
N HIS A 112 4.02 0.18 6.44
CA HIS A 112 3.54 0.69 5.16
C HIS A 112 2.32 1.63 5.31
N VAL A 113 1.33 1.22 6.11
CA VAL A 113 0.12 2.02 6.34
C VAL A 113 0.41 3.31 7.11
N GLN A 114 1.38 3.27 8.06
CA GLN A 114 1.78 4.47 8.80
C GLN A 114 2.46 5.50 7.90
N ALA A 115 3.33 5.06 7.01
CA ALA A 115 4.03 5.96 6.09
C ALA A 115 3.05 6.74 5.19
N LEU A 116 1.99 6.10 4.73
CA LEU A 116 0.95 6.73 3.90
C LEU A 116 0.19 7.86 4.62
N ALA A 117 0.12 7.81 5.94
CA ALA A 117 -0.57 8.82 6.72
C ALA A 117 0.06 10.22 6.65
N THR A 118 1.35 10.31 6.31
CA THR A 118 2.10 11.58 6.21
C THR A 118 1.75 12.43 5.00
N VAL A 119 1.04 11.88 4.02
CA VAL A 119 0.73 12.56 2.74
C VAL A 119 -0.76 12.79 2.53
N ARG A 120 -1.50 12.93 3.60
CA ARG A 120 -2.93 13.27 3.52
C ARG A 120 -3.13 14.74 3.15
N ARG A 121 -4.24 15.00 2.43
CA ARG A 121 -4.76 16.34 2.18
C ARG A 121 -6.02 16.50 3.02
N ASP A 122 -6.05 17.46 3.92
CA ASP A 122 -7.21 17.72 4.81
C ASP A 122 -7.68 16.45 5.55
N GLY A 123 -6.71 15.64 6.01
CA GLY A 123 -6.98 14.39 6.71
C GLY A 123 -7.39 13.21 5.81
N ARG A 124 -7.53 13.42 4.48
CA ARG A 124 -7.94 12.40 3.52
C ARG A 124 -6.78 11.87 2.68
N PRO A 125 -6.79 10.60 2.26
CA PRO A 125 -5.84 10.08 1.28
C PRO A 125 -5.92 10.87 -0.03
N ARG A 126 -4.78 11.00 -0.74
CA ARG A 126 -4.68 11.74 -1.99
C ARG A 126 -4.93 10.90 -3.22
N ILE A 127 -4.87 9.59 -3.09
CA ILE A 127 -5.00 8.64 -4.20
C ILE A 127 -6.12 7.63 -3.94
N LEU A 128 -6.87 7.31 -4.98
CA LEU A 128 -7.76 6.17 -5.03
C LEU A 128 -7.03 5.05 -5.78
N ARG A 129 -6.68 3.97 -5.07
CA ARG A 129 -5.87 2.90 -5.65
C ARG A 129 -6.62 1.59 -5.76
N ARG A 130 -6.16 0.77 -6.70
CA ARG A 130 -6.54 -0.64 -6.84
C ARG A 130 -5.29 -1.47 -7.09
N ASP A 131 -5.26 -2.63 -6.45
CA ASP A 131 -4.19 -3.60 -6.56
C ASP A 131 -4.78 -4.91 -7.06
N VAL A 132 -4.23 -5.44 -8.15
CA VAL A 132 -4.69 -6.69 -8.77
C VAL A 132 -3.52 -7.64 -8.94
N ASN A 133 -3.64 -8.85 -8.39
CA ASN A 133 -2.62 -9.88 -8.57
C ASN A 133 -2.48 -10.26 -10.05
N THR A 134 -1.25 -10.48 -10.49
CA THR A 134 -0.93 -10.96 -11.83
C THR A 134 0.19 -11.99 -11.81
N VAL A 135 0.30 -12.77 -12.89
CA VAL A 135 1.42 -13.67 -13.19
C VAL A 135 1.95 -13.44 -14.61
N ASP A 136 1.57 -12.32 -15.23
CA ASP A 136 1.79 -12.07 -16.67
C ASP A 136 3.27 -11.97 -17.04
N ASP A 137 4.14 -11.53 -16.12
CA ASP A 137 5.59 -11.41 -16.34
C ASP A 137 6.37 -12.68 -15.92
N GLY A 138 5.70 -13.84 -15.89
CA GLY A 138 6.33 -15.14 -15.59
C GLY A 138 6.55 -15.42 -14.10
N GLY A 139 6.07 -14.56 -13.23
CA GLY A 139 6.15 -14.70 -11.76
C GLY A 139 5.03 -13.98 -11.04
N PRO A 140 4.97 -14.12 -9.72
CA PRO A 140 3.97 -13.44 -8.94
C PRO A 140 4.16 -11.91 -9.01
N GLY A 141 3.12 -11.20 -9.35
CA GLY A 141 3.15 -9.77 -9.55
C GLY A 141 1.86 -9.07 -9.11
N LEU A 142 1.86 -7.77 -9.27
CA LEU A 142 0.77 -6.89 -8.91
C LEU A 142 0.65 -5.77 -9.95
N TYR A 143 -0.54 -5.57 -10.50
CA TYR A 143 -0.90 -4.33 -11.15
C TYR A 143 -1.34 -3.33 -10.07
N PHE A 144 -0.62 -2.23 -9.98
CA PHE A 144 -0.96 -1.12 -9.11
C PHE A 144 -1.51 0.02 -9.96
N LEU A 145 -2.77 0.36 -9.74
CA LEU A 145 -3.44 1.50 -10.34
C LEU A 145 -3.72 2.55 -9.29
N SER A 146 -3.51 3.82 -9.63
CA SER A 146 -3.98 4.92 -8.78
C SER A 146 -4.56 6.06 -9.62
N LEU A 147 -5.67 6.59 -9.14
CA LEU A 147 -6.31 7.80 -9.63
C LEU A 147 -6.04 8.93 -8.66
N GLN A 148 -5.73 10.13 -9.15
CA GLN A 148 -5.42 11.31 -8.37
C GLN A 148 -5.68 12.60 -9.17
N ARG A 149 -5.80 13.74 -8.46
CA ARG A 149 -5.95 15.06 -9.12
C ARG A 149 -4.74 15.45 -9.95
N SER A 150 -3.56 15.15 -9.45
CA SER A 150 -2.27 15.42 -10.11
C SER A 150 -1.35 14.22 -9.93
N ILE A 151 -0.50 13.98 -10.89
CA ILE A 151 0.55 12.96 -10.76
C ILE A 151 1.47 13.22 -9.56
N ASP A 152 1.58 14.47 -9.13
CA ASP A 152 2.35 14.84 -7.93
C ASP A 152 1.77 14.23 -6.65
N ASP A 153 0.47 13.98 -6.58
CA ASP A 153 -0.16 13.28 -5.46
C ASP A 153 0.32 11.83 -5.37
N PHE A 154 0.48 11.18 -6.53
CA PHE A 154 1.10 9.86 -6.60
C PHE A 154 2.58 9.91 -6.22
N VAL A 155 3.34 10.86 -6.76
CA VAL A 155 4.77 11.03 -6.47
C VAL A 155 4.99 11.26 -4.98
N ALA A 156 4.21 12.15 -4.35
CA ALA A 156 4.27 12.39 -2.91
C ALA A 156 3.98 11.14 -2.08
N THR A 157 2.97 10.37 -2.49
CA THR A 157 2.63 9.08 -1.84
C THR A 157 3.77 8.08 -1.99
N ARG A 158 4.36 7.95 -3.17
CA ARG A 158 5.49 7.06 -3.43
C ARG A 158 6.72 7.43 -2.61
N GLN A 159 7.03 8.73 -2.52
CA GLN A 159 8.14 9.23 -1.72
C GLN A 159 7.95 8.94 -0.22
N ALA A 160 6.73 9.09 0.30
CA ALA A 160 6.42 8.74 1.68
C ALA A 160 6.65 7.25 1.97
N MET A 161 6.31 6.39 1.00
CA MET A 161 6.49 4.94 1.12
C MET A 161 7.95 4.49 0.99
N SER A 162 8.79 5.24 0.28
CA SER A 162 10.17 4.85 -0.05
C SER A 162 11.23 5.32 0.95
N ALA A 163 10.85 5.74 2.12
CA ALA A 163 11.75 6.30 3.16
C ALA A 163 12.50 7.59 2.75
N ALA A 164 12.38 8.06 1.52
CA ALA A 164 13.07 9.27 1.08
C ALA A 164 12.67 10.50 1.92
N ARG A 165 11.40 10.56 2.34
CA ARG A 165 10.87 11.62 3.19
C ARG A 165 11.15 11.40 4.69
N SER A 166 11.19 10.16 5.13
CA SER A 166 11.48 9.86 6.53
C SER A 166 12.91 10.22 6.91
N ARG A 167 13.85 10.23 5.95
CA ARG A 167 15.23 10.68 6.16
C ARG A 167 15.35 12.21 6.30
N ALA A 168 14.40 12.95 5.76
CA ALA A 168 14.40 14.42 5.77
C ALA A 168 13.47 15.04 6.81
N ALA A 169 12.67 14.23 7.53
CA ALA A 169 11.75 14.72 8.54
C ALA A 169 12.42 14.72 9.91
N PRO A 170 12.36 15.83 10.68
CA PRO A 170 12.91 15.87 12.04
C PRO A 170 12.36 14.73 12.90
N GLY A 171 13.22 14.02 13.62
CA GLY A 171 12.86 12.88 14.45
C GLY A 171 12.67 11.55 13.71
N LEU A 172 12.82 11.54 12.38
CA LEU A 172 12.77 10.34 11.55
C LEU A 172 14.12 10.05 10.87
N ASP A 173 15.17 10.76 11.28
CA ASP A 173 16.53 10.57 10.77
C ASP A 173 16.98 9.12 10.97
N GLY A 174 17.40 8.49 9.88
CA GLY A 174 17.85 7.10 9.89
C GLY A 174 16.75 6.03 9.94
N VAL A 175 15.47 6.41 10.02
CA VAL A 175 14.36 5.44 9.93
C VAL A 175 14.14 5.04 8.49
N LEU A 176 14.38 3.78 8.19
CA LEU A 176 13.99 3.17 6.93
C LEU A 176 12.49 2.81 7.00
N ASN A 177 11.73 3.24 6.01
CA ASN A 177 10.40 2.67 5.81
C ASN A 177 10.57 1.26 5.23
N ASN A 178 10.72 0.32 6.13
CA ASN A 178 10.83 -1.10 5.79
C ASN A 178 9.47 -1.74 5.52
N GLY A 179 8.40 -0.97 5.19
CA GLY A 179 7.09 -1.49 4.86
C GLY A 179 7.18 -2.73 3.96
N ILE A 180 6.37 -2.78 2.93
CA ILE A 180 6.37 -3.91 1.98
C ILE A 180 7.15 -3.63 0.70
N ASN A 181 7.71 -2.43 0.55
CA ASN A 181 8.32 -1.99 -0.70
C ASN A 181 9.62 -2.73 -1.05
N GLU A 182 10.33 -3.28 -0.07
CA GLU A 182 11.54 -4.08 -0.28
C GLU A 182 11.26 -5.36 -1.07
N TRP A 183 10.03 -5.87 -1.01
CA TRP A 183 9.58 -7.06 -1.73
C TRP A 183 8.81 -6.75 -3.01
N MET A 184 8.83 -5.48 -3.46
CA MET A 184 8.13 -5.01 -4.64
C MET A 184 9.09 -4.30 -5.59
N ARG A 185 9.37 -4.91 -6.73
CA ARG A 185 10.18 -4.31 -7.79
C ARG A 185 9.30 -3.82 -8.93
N VAL A 186 9.37 -2.53 -9.23
CA VAL A 186 8.67 -1.98 -10.41
C VAL A 186 9.30 -2.51 -11.69
N THR A 187 8.53 -3.18 -12.51
CA THR A 187 8.95 -3.72 -13.80
C THR A 187 8.51 -2.84 -14.97
N ARG A 188 7.31 -2.28 -14.90
CA ARG A 188 6.77 -1.35 -15.91
C ARG A 188 6.03 -0.21 -15.27
N ARG A 189 6.03 0.95 -15.96
CA ARG A 189 5.24 2.14 -15.59
C ARG A 189 4.53 2.66 -16.83
N GLY A 190 3.28 3.06 -16.69
CA GLY A 190 2.50 3.80 -17.66
C GLY A 190 2.62 5.30 -17.47
#